data_2e2dff044e9a636e5920b6934f070854
#
_entry.id   2e2dff044e9a636e5920b6934f070854
#
_cell.length_a   1.000
_cell.length_b   1.000
_cell.length_c   1.000
_cell.angle_alpha   90.00
_cell.angle_beta   90.00
_cell.angle_gamma   90.00
#
_symmetry.space_group_name_H-M   'P 1'
#
loop_
_entity.id
_entity.type
_entity.pdbx_description
1 polymer ?
#
loop_
_entity_poly.entity_id
_entity_poly.type
_entity_poly.pdbx_seq_one_letter_code
_entity_poly.pdbx_strand_id
1 'polypeptide(L)'
;MATATKKSQAAEATEGGVGRVARVTGPVVDIEFPHDAIPAIYNALKTDIVIGDETATITLEVAQHLGDDLVRAIALKPTDGIVRGQEVRDTGAAISVPVGDVTKGKVFNVTGEILNGEPGETIEITERWPIHRKPPAFDQLESKTQLFETGIKVIDLLTPYVQGGKIGLFGGAGVGKTVLIQEMIQRVAQDHGGVSVFAGVGERTREGNDLIHEMEEAGVFDKTALVFGQMDEPPGTRLRVALSALTMAEYFRDVQKQDVLLFIDNIFRFTQAGSEVSTLLGRMPSAVGYQPNLADEMGILQERITSTRGHSITSLQAIYVPADDYTDPAPATTFAHLDATTELSREIASKGLYPAVDPLSSTSRIMDPRYLGEDHYRVATSVKAILQKNKELQEIIAILGVDELSEEDKITVSRARRIQQFLSQNTYMAKKFTGVEGSTVPLRDTIESFDAIVRGDFDHVAEQAFFNVGPITDVEAKWAQLQKENG
;
A
#
# COMPACT_ATOMS: atom_id res chain seq x y z
N MET A 1 -23.98 -42.59 -0.61
CA MET A 1 -23.62 -41.90 -1.85
C MET A 1 -22.31 -41.18 -1.59
N ALA A 2 -21.29 -41.53 -2.37
CA ALA A 2 -19.90 -41.24 -2.04
C ALA A 2 -19.54 -39.78 -2.36
N THR A 3 -19.05 -39.06 -1.37
CA THR A 3 -18.43 -37.74 -1.51
C THR A 3 -17.02 -37.92 -2.07
N ALA A 4 -16.85 -37.54 -3.34
CA ALA A 4 -15.53 -37.54 -3.96
C ALA A 4 -14.71 -36.37 -3.44
N THR A 5 -13.75 -36.64 -2.60
CA THR A 5 -12.71 -35.68 -2.19
C THR A 5 -11.79 -35.44 -3.38
N LYS A 6 -11.89 -34.26 -4.01
CA LYS A 6 -10.89 -33.80 -4.98
C LYS A 6 -9.58 -33.53 -4.24
N LYS A 7 -8.65 -34.45 -4.31
CA LYS A 7 -7.24 -34.19 -4.02
C LYS A 7 -6.74 -33.15 -5.03
N SER A 8 -6.25 -32.00 -4.55
CA SER A 8 -5.47 -31.06 -5.33
C SER A 8 -4.18 -31.78 -5.75
N GLN A 9 -4.07 -32.08 -7.04
CA GLN A 9 -2.81 -32.50 -7.62
C GLN A 9 -1.91 -31.25 -7.63
N ALA A 10 -0.87 -31.27 -6.82
CA ALA A 10 0.32 -30.48 -7.09
C ALA A 10 0.81 -30.93 -8.48
N ALA A 11 0.78 -30.04 -9.43
CA ALA A 11 1.35 -30.31 -10.75
C ALA A 11 2.85 -30.58 -10.52
N GLU A 12 3.29 -31.81 -10.76
CA GLU A 12 4.70 -32.11 -10.96
C GLU A 12 5.20 -31.18 -12.09
N ALA A 13 6.13 -30.29 -11.78
CA ALA A 13 6.79 -29.47 -12.76
C ALA A 13 7.51 -30.43 -13.74
N THR A 14 6.98 -30.57 -14.92
CA THR A 14 7.73 -31.18 -16.03
C THR A 14 8.95 -30.33 -16.25
N GLU A 15 10.15 -30.90 -16.15
CA GLU A 15 11.38 -30.22 -16.53
C GLU A 15 11.21 -29.67 -17.96
N GLY A 16 11.28 -28.33 -18.07
CA GLY A 16 11.17 -27.64 -19.34
C GLY A 16 12.44 -27.84 -20.20
N GLY A 17 12.40 -27.31 -21.39
CA GLY A 17 13.53 -27.40 -22.31
C GLY A 17 14.78 -26.65 -21.85
N VAL A 18 15.92 -27.00 -22.47
CA VAL A 18 17.18 -26.31 -22.28
C VAL A 18 17.47 -25.47 -23.50
N GLY A 19 17.64 -24.16 -23.30
CA GLY A 19 18.00 -23.22 -24.35
C GLY A 19 19.43 -22.68 -24.19
N ARG A 20 19.79 -21.78 -25.09
CA ARG A 20 21.10 -21.12 -25.10
C ARG A 20 20.94 -19.62 -25.34
N VAL A 21 21.71 -18.84 -24.60
CA VAL A 21 21.74 -17.39 -24.76
C VAL A 21 22.18 -17.01 -26.15
N ALA A 22 21.32 -16.31 -26.89
CA ALA A 22 21.62 -15.77 -28.22
C ALA A 22 22.18 -14.34 -28.12
N ARG A 23 21.61 -13.51 -27.26
CA ARG A 23 22.02 -12.11 -27.08
C ARG A 23 21.65 -11.60 -25.71
N VAL A 24 22.49 -10.72 -25.14
CA VAL A 24 22.23 -9.98 -23.91
C VAL A 24 22.22 -8.48 -24.23
N THR A 25 21.18 -7.78 -23.83
CA THR A 25 21.05 -6.32 -23.99
C THR A 25 20.54 -5.70 -22.69
N GLY A 26 21.44 -5.30 -21.81
CA GLY A 26 21.10 -4.86 -20.47
C GLY A 26 20.34 -5.98 -19.72
N PRO A 27 19.19 -5.69 -19.08
CA PRO A 27 18.42 -6.69 -18.35
C PRO A 27 17.58 -7.62 -19.25
N VAL A 28 17.66 -7.49 -20.57
CA VAL A 28 16.94 -8.32 -21.53
C VAL A 28 17.87 -9.35 -22.16
N VAL A 29 17.45 -10.61 -22.18
CA VAL A 29 18.19 -11.74 -22.72
C VAL A 29 17.33 -12.45 -23.77
N ASP A 30 17.86 -12.59 -24.97
CA ASP A 30 17.27 -13.40 -26.03
C ASP A 30 17.87 -14.82 -25.98
N ILE A 31 17.02 -15.82 -25.98
CA ILE A 31 17.39 -17.22 -25.76
C ILE A 31 16.77 -18.07 -26.85
N GLU A 32 17.59 -18.92 -27.46
CA GLU A 32 17.15 -19.91 -28.45
C GLU A 32 16.85 -21.24 -27.77
N PHE A 33 15.65 -21.76 -28.00
CA PHE A 33 15.20 -23.06 -27.49
C PHE A 33 14.97 -24.03 -28.66
N PRO A 34 15.02 -25.35 -28.41
CA PRO A 34 14.55 -26.32 -29.39
C PRO A 34 13.08 -26.06 -29.76
N HIS A 35 12.73 -26.29 -31.03
CA HIS A 35 11.40 -25.99 -31.57
C HIS A 35 10.24 -26.60 -30.77
N ASP A 36 10.45 -27.79 -30.24
CA ASP A 36 9.49 -28.55 -29.45
C ASP A 36 9.51 -28.24 -27.93
N ALA A 37 10.40 -27.34 -27.50
CA ALA A 37 10.62 -27.01 -26.08
C ALA A 37 10.63 -25.51 -25.81
N ILE A 38 9.89 -24.73 -26.57
CA ILE A 38 9.78 -23.27 -26.38
C ILE A 38 8.99 -22.99 -25.11
N PRO A 39 9.54 -22.24 -24.12
CA PRO A 39 8.87 -21.94 -22.88
C PRO A 39 7.65 -21.03 -23.08
N ALA A 40 6.64 -21.20 -22.24
CA ALA A 40 5.47 -20.33 -22.22
C ALA A 40 5.81 -18.93 -21.71
N ILE A 41 5.00 -17.96 -22.12
CA ILE A 41 5.08 -16.59 -21.57
C ILE A 41 4.90 -16.67 -20.04
N TYR A 42 5.69 -15.86 -19.32
CA TYR A 42 5.83 -15.82 -17.85
C TYR A 42 6.57 -17.00 -17.21
N ASN A 43 7.00 -18.02 -17.96
CA ASN A 43 7.85 -19.05 -17.37
C ASN A 43 9.12 -18.44 -16.78
N ALA A 44 9.51 -18.96 -15.61
CA ALA A 44 10.79 -18.66 -15.00
C ALA A 44 11.88 -19.52 -15.64
N LEU A 45 12.92 -18.88 -16.09
CA LEU A 45 14.11 -19.51 -16.64
C LEU A 45 15.27 -19.32 -15.66
N LYS A 46 16.20 -20.27 -15.60
CA LYS A 46 17.39 -20.20 -14.75
C LYS A 46 18.65 -20.38 -15.54
N THR A 47 19.64 -19.55 -15.26
CA THR A 47 21.00 -19.68 -15.79
C THR A 47 22.00 -19.43 -14.67
N ASP A 48 23.13 -20.14 -14.71
CA ASP A 48 24.15 -20.04 -13.68
C ASP A 48 25.30 -19.20 -14.20
N ILE A 49 25.76 -18.23 -13.43
CA ILE A 49 26.92 -17.43 -13.69
C ILE A 49 28.01 -17.72 -12.66
N VAL A 50 29.25 -17.60 -13.07
CA VAL A 50 30.41 -17.72 -12.19
C VAL A 50 31.00 -16.32 -11.95
N ILE A 51 31.02 -15.89 -10.68
CA ILE A 51 31.60 -14.63 -10.26
C ILE A 51 32.75 -14.95 -9.30
N GLY A 52 33.99 -14.87 -9.79
CA GLY A 52 35.14 -15.35 -9.02
C GLY A 52 35.07 -16.86 -8.82
N ASP A 53 35.04 -17.30 -7.56
CA ASP A 53 34.96 -18.72 -7.18
C ASP A 53 33.51 -19.15 -6.80
N GLU A 54 32.55 -18.24 -6.87
CA GLU A 54 31.15 -18.51 -6.52
C GLU A 54 30.27 -18.65 -7.75
N THR A 55 29.32 -19.59 -7.68
CA THR A 55 28.26 -19.76 -8.70
C THR A 55 26.97 -19.12 -8.19
N ALA A 56 26.41 -18.20 -8.96
CA ALA A 56 25.13 -17.58 -8.70
C ALA A 56 24.12 -17.94 -9.78
N THR A 57 22.89 -18.25 -9.37
CA THR A 57 21.79 -18.50 -10.28
C THR A 57 21.02 -17.23 -10.55
N ILE A 58 20.84 -16.87 -11.81
CA ILE A 58 20.00 -15.76 -12.27
C ILE A 58 18.67 -16.32 -12.73
N THR A 59 17.58 -15.73 -12.24
CA THR A 59 16.22 -16.00 -12.72
C THR A 59 15.84 -14.98 -13.78
N LEU A 60 15.28 -15.48 -14.88
CA LEU A 60 14.74 -14.69 -15.99
C LEU A 60 13.26 -15.02 -16.14
N GLU A 61 12.46 -14.07 -16.62
CA GLU A 61 11.05 -14.30 -16.93
C GLU A 61 10.81 -14.12 -18.42
N VAL A 62 10.17 -15.11 -19.06
CA VAL A 62 9.81 -15.02 -20.48
C VAL A 62 8.78 -13.92 -20.69
N ALA A 63 9.14 -12.90 -21.47
CA ALA A 63 8.28 -11.75 -21.73
C ALA A 63 7.65 -11.79 -23.13
N GLN A 64 8.32 -12.41 -24.11
CA GLN A 64 7.91 -12.35 -25.50
C GLN A 64 8.48 -13.51 -26.31
N HIS A 65 7.69 -14.06 -27.24
CA HIS A 65 8.16 -14.92 -28.29
C HIS A 65 8.53 -14.09 -29.53
N LEU A 66 9.73 -14.27 -30.05
CA LEU A 66 10.24 -13.50 -31.20
C LEU A 66 10.05 -14.21 -32.53
N GLY A 67 9.66 -15.48 -32.53
CA GLY A 67 9.70 -16.35 -33.70
C GLY A 67 11.07 -17.01 -33.83
N ASP A 68 11.20 -17.91 -34.81
CA ASP A 68 12.46 -18.61 -35.11
C ASP A 68 13.14 -19.25 -33.88
N ASP A 69 12.33 -19.90 -33.04
CA ASP A 69 12.73 -20.56 -31.79
C ASP A 69 13.37 -19.65 -30.72
N LEU A 70 13.26 -18.33 -30.92
CA LEU A 70 13.76 -17.32 -29.98
C LEU A 70 12.69 -16.81 -29.01
N VAL A 71 13.05 -16.73 -27.75
CA VAL A 71 12.28 -16.05 -26.72
C VAL A 71 13.06 -14.88 -26.13
N ARG A 72 12.37 -13.84 -25.75
CA ARG A 72 12.92 -12.71 -25.04
C ARG A 72 12.50 -12.77 -23.58
N ALA A 73 13.48 -12.74 -22.70
CA ALA A 73 13.27 -12.79 -21.26
C ALA A 73 13.86 -11.56 -20.55
N ILE A 74 13.29 -11.24 -19.40
CA ILE A 74 13.71 -10.14 -18.54
C ILE A 74 14.40 -10.73 -17.32
N ALA A 75 15.61 -10.25 -17.04
CA ALA A 75 16.36 -10.67 -15.86
C ALA A 75 15.84 -10.00 -14.57
N LEU A 76 15.81 -10.79 -13.51
CA LEU A 76 15.45 -10.32 -12.15
C LEU A 76 16.69 -9.99 -11.30
N LYS A 77 17.88 -10.24 -11.82
CA LYS A 77 19.18 -9.85 -11.24
C LYS A 77 20.05 -9.25 -12.34
N PRO A 78 21.11 -8.52 -12.00
CA PRO A 78 22.06 -8.04 -13.02
C PRO A 78 22.53 -9.16 -13.94
N THR A 79 22.66 -8.83 -15.23
CA THR A 79 23.03 -9.79 -16.27
C THR A 79 24.55 -9.91 -16.48
N ASP A 80 25.32 -9.20 -15.68
CA ASP A 80 26.78 -9.24 -15.72
C ASP A 80 27.28 -10.67 -15.52
N GLY A 81 28.13 -11.12 -16.43
CA GLY A 81 28.61 -12.49 -16.44
C GLY A 81 27.84 -13.47 -17.30
N ILE A 82 26.69 -13.11 -17.83
CA ILE A 82 25.97 -13.93 -18.82
C ILE A 82 26.67 -13.80 -20.19
N VAL A 83 27.01 -14.94 -20.79
CA VAL A 83 27.69 -14.98 -22.08
C VAL A 83 26.84 -15.65 -23.14
N ARG A 84 27.07 -15.29 -24.41
CA ARG A 84 26.41 -15.95 -25.55
C ARG A 84 26.73 -17.44 -25.58
N GLY A 85 25.73 -18.26 -25.86
CA GLY A 85 25.83 -19.73 -25.90
C GLY A 85 25.70 -20.40 -24.54
N GLN A 86 25.59 -19.61 -23.45
CA GLN A 86 25.38 -20.14 -22.12
C GLN A 86 24.03 -20.85 -22.00
N GLU A 87 24.01 -21.92 -21.22
CA GLU A 87 22.82 -22.73 -20.99
C GLU A 87 21.80 -22.00 -20.13
N VAL A 88 20.54 -22.11 -20.53
CA VAL A 88 19.39 -21.59 -19.81
C VAL A 88 18.34 -22.69 -19.71
N ARG A 89 17.88 -22.98 -18.48
CA ARG A 89 16.91 -24.03 -18.22
C ARG A 89 15.52 -23.40 -17.98
N ASP A 90 14.52 -23.90 -18.68
CA ASP A 90 13.13 -23.58 -18.39
C ASP A 90 12.68 -24.38 -17.15
N THR A 91 12.09 -23.72 -16.18
CA THR A 91 11.53 -24.39 -14.98
C THR A 91 10.17 -25.02 -15.24
N GLY A 92 9.57 -24.80 -16.42
CA GLY A 92 8.23 -25.27 -16.77
C GLY A 92 7.09 -24.56 -16.02
N ALA A 93 7.39 -23.55 -15.21
CA ALA A 93 6.43 -22.82 -14.39
C ALA A 93 6.78 -21.33 -14.27
N ALA A 94 5.79 -20.52 -13.95
CA ALA A 94 5.98 -19.11 -13.63
C ALA A 94 6.76 -18.93 -12.31
N ILE A 95 7.27 -17.71 -12.09
CA ILE A 95 7.84 -17.31 -10.80
C ILE A 95 6.81 -17.58 -9.70
N SER A 96 7.24 -18.23 -8.63
CA SER A 96 6.40 -18.54 -7.48
C SER A 96 7.02 -18.01 -6.19
N VAL A 97 6.19 -17.79 -5.19
CA VAL A 97 6.62 -17.34 -3.85
C VAL A 97 6.06 -18.26 -2.76
N PRO A 98 6.75 -18.39 -1.63
CA PRO A 98 6.21 -19.06 -0.45
C PRO A 98 4.92 -18.39 0.00
N VAL A 99 3.99 -19.16 0.53
CA VAL A 99 2.70 -18.67 1.06
C VAL A 99 2.39 -19.30 2.40
N GLY A 100 1.52 -18.67 3.16
CA GLY A 100 1.06 -19.16 4.47
C GLY A 100 1.86 -18.60 5.65
N ASP A 101 1.71 -19.23 6.80
CA ASP A 101 2.29 -18.72 8.06
C ASP A 101 3.81 -18.63 8.06
N VAL A 102 4.49 -19.40 7.20
CA VAL A 102 5.94 -19.34 7.01
C VAL A 102 6.43 -17.96 6.54
N THR A 103 5.54 -17.16 5.97
CA THR A 103 5.88 -15.79 5.48
C THR A 103 5.88 -14.75 6.57
N LYS A 104 5.21 -15.00 7.69
CA LYS A 104 5.10 -14.05 8.80
C LYS A 104 6.46 -13.87 9.49
N GLY A 105 6.83 -12.62 9.79
CA GLY A 105 8.12 -12.29 10.38
C GLY A 105 9.32 -12.55 9.46
N LYS A 106 9.09 -12.60 8.16
CA LYS A 106 10.14 -12.82 7.16
C LYS A 106 10.16 -11.72 6.11
N VAL A 107 11.37 -11.51 5.58
CA VAL A 107 11.65 -10.57 4.51
C VAL A 107 12.06 -11.37 3.29
N PHE A 108 11.42 -11.08 2.16
CA PHE A 108 11.61 -11.82 0.90
C PHE A 108 12.06 -10.89 -0.23
N ASN A 109 12.76 -11.47 -1.19
CA ASN A 109 12.94 -10.86 -2.49
C ASN A 109 11.78 -11.24 -3.45
N VAL A 110 11.85 -10.79 -4.70
CA VAL A 110 10.82 -11.03 -5.73
C VAL A 110 10.57 -12.51 -6.04
N THR A 111 11.57 -13.36 -5.88
CA THR A 111 11.48 -14.82 -6.11
C THR A 111 11.11 -15.61 -4.86
N GLY A 112 10.88 -14.92 -3.74
CA GLY A 112 10.51 -15.54 -2.48
C GLY A 112 11.69 -16.19 -1.75
N GLU A 113 12.92 -15.74 -2.00
CA GLU A 113 14.07 -16.07 -1.18
C GLU A 113 14.04 -15.23 0.10
N ILE A 114 14.33 -15.84 1.25
CA ILE A 114 14.32 -15.18 2.55
C ILE A 114 15.62 -14.40 2.73
N LEU A 115 15.49 -13.12 3.05
CA LEU A 115 16.62 -12.18 3.20
C LEU A 115 17.08 -12.02 4.66
N ASN A 116 16.22 -12.31 5.63
CA ASN A 116 16.48 -12.17 7.06
C ASN A 116 16.62 -13.51 7.79
N GLY A 117 16.93 -14.60 7.08
CA GLY A 117 17.21 -15.91 7.68
C GLY A 117 18.56 -15.92 8.43
N GLU A 118 18.62 -16.64 9.54
CA GLU A 118 19.89 -16.86 10.23
C GLU A 118 20.79 -17.84 9.46
N PRO A 119 22.11 -17.68 9.51
CA PRO A 119 23.01 -18.61 8.87
C PRO A 119 22.81 -20.05 9.39
N GLY A 120 22.39 -20.96 8.52
CA GLY A 120 22.14 -22.36 8.86
C GLY A 120 20.69 -22.65 9.28
N GLU A 121 19.81 -21.66 9.32
CA GLU A 121 18.39 -21.87 9.54
C GLU A 121 17.78 -22.56 8.30
N THR A 122 17.13 -23.70 8.53
CA THR A 122 16.38 -24.39 7.47
C THR A 122 14.89 -24.12 7.69
N ILE A 123 14.31 -23.29 6.84
CA ILE A 123 12.89 -22.97 6.87
C ILE A 123 12.17 -23.90 5.90
N GLU A 124 11.26 -24.71 6.40
CA GLU A 124 10.47 -25.62 5.58
C GLU A 124 9.34 -24.86 4.87
N ILE A 125 9.47 -24.71 3.55
CA ILE A 125 8.44 -24.11 2.70
C ILE A 125 7.56 -25.23 2.17
N THR A 126 6.33 -25.31 2.68
CA THR A 126 5.38 -26.38 2.34
C THR A 126 4.59 -26.10 1.07
N GLU A 127 4.36 -24.83 0.74
CA GLU A 127 3.54 -24.43 -0.40
C GLU A 127 4.08 -23.15 -1.06
N ARG A 128 4.02 -23.11 -2.39
CA ARG A 128 4.35 -21.94 -3.20
C ARG A 128 3.26 -21.67 -4.22
N TRP A 129 2.96 -20.42 -4.44
CA TRP A 129 1.99 -19.99 -5.44
C TRP A 129 2.63 -19.14 -6.54
N PRO A 130 2.19 -19.29 -7.80
CA PRO A 130 2.68 -18.46 -8.90
C PRO A 130 2.21 -17.02 -8.71
N ILE A 131 3.08 -16.05 -9.07
CA ILE A 131 2.75 -14.63 -8.93
C ILE A 131 1.79 -14.12 -10.01
N HIS A 132 1.74 -14.78 -11.17
CA HIS A 132 0.79 -14.48 -12.23
C HIS A 132 -0.50 -15.26 -12.00
N ARG A 133 -1.47 -14.60 -11.38
CA ARG A 133 -2.77 -15.17 -11.03
C ARG A 133 -3.89 -14.31 -11.63
N LYS A 134 -5.01 -14.95 -11.91
CA LYS A 134 -6.23 -14.24 -12.31
C LYS A 134 -6.89 -13.61 -11.10
N PRO A 135 -7.57 -12.45 -11.26
CA PRO A 135 -8.41 -11.92 -10.20
C PRO A 135 -9.52 -12.91 -9.82
N PRO A 136 -10.13 -12.78 -8.62
CA PRO A 136 -11.28 -13.58 -8.25
C PRO A 136 -12.39 -13.50 -9.28
N ALA A 137 -13.08 -14.62 -9.50
CA ALA A 137 -14.21 -14.63 -10.42
C ALA A 137 -15.37 -13.76 -9.89
N PHE A 138 -16.14 -13.20 -10.78
CA PHE A 138 -17.21 -12.25 -10.44
C PHE A 138 -18.22 -12.80 -9.41
N ASP A 139 -18.51 -14.08 -9.45
CA ASP A 139 -19.40 -14.77 -8.50
C ASP A 139 -18.79 -15.01 -7.11
N GLN A 140 -17.47 -14.81 -6.96
CA GLN A 140 -16.75 -14.93 -5.70
C GLN A 140 -16.62 -13.60 -4.95
N LEU A 141 -16.91 -12.49 -5.62
CA LEU A 141 -16.76 -11.15 -5.05
C LEU A 141 -17.81 -10.90 -3.96
N GLU A 142 -17.43 -10.13 -2.95
CA GLU A 142 -18.35 -9.60 -1.95
C GLU A 142 -19.15 -8.45 -2.57
N SER A 143 -20.47 -8.54 -2.49
CA SER A 143 -21.37 -7.51 -3.04
C SER A 143 -21.63 -6.37 -2.07
N LYS A 144 -21.41 -6.60 -0.78
CA LYS A 144 -21.68 -5.61 0.28
C LYS A 144 -20.48 -4.72 0.54
N THR A 145 -20.64 -3.43 0.29
CA THR A 145 -19.65 -2.43 0.68
C THR A 145 -19.66 -2.25 2.19
N GLN A 146 -18.50 -2.44 2.81
CA GLN A 146 -18.31 -2.27 4.25
C GLN A 146 -17.25 -1.22 4.52
N LEU A 147 -17.43 -0.46 5.60
CA LEU A 147 -16.45 0.49 6.09
C LEU A 147 -15.30 -0.27 6.78
N PHE A 148 -14.08 0.13 6.50
CA PHE A 148 -12.89 -0.31 7.21
C PHE A 148 -12.57 0.72 8.31
N GLU A 149 -12.91 0.40 9.54
CA GLU A 149 -12.71 1.29 10.69
C GLU A 149 -11.25 1.27 11.13
N THR A 150 -10.60 2.43 11.12
CA THR A 150 -9.19 2.58 11.46
C THR A 150 -8.96 2.99 12.92
N GLY A 151 -9.97 3.53 13.58
CA GLY A 151 -9.86 4.14 14.91
C GLY A 151 -9.14 5.50 14.89
N ILE A 152 -8.87 6.04 13.70
CA ILE A 152 -8.28 7.37 13.49
C ILE A 152 -9.40 8.34 13.09
N LYS A 153 -9.68 9.33 13.94
CA LYS A 153 -10.82 10.24 13.80
C LYS A 153 -10.94 10.89 12.43
N VAL A 154 -9.85 11.47 11.92
CA VAL A 154 -9.86 12.20 10.67
C VAL A 154 -10.15 11.30 9.47
N ILE A 155 -9.65 10.07 9.50
CA ILE A 155 -9.88 9.09 8.43
C ILE A 155 -11.31 8.58 8.50
N ASP A 156 -11.72 8.05 9.63
CA ASP A 156 -13.01 7.38 9.78
C ASP A 156 -14.19 8.33 9.58
N LEU A 157 -14.07 9.59 10.02
CA LEU A 157 -15.14 10.58 9.85
C LEU A 157 -15.21 11.15 8.44
N LEU A 158 -14.07 11.63 7.91
CA LEU A 158 -14.04 12.54 6.75
C LEU A 158 -13.60 11.87 5.45
N THR A 159 -12.82 10.80 5.54
CA THR A 159 -12.29 10.07 4.38
C THR A 159 -12.31 8.56 4.63
N PRO A 160 -13.47 7.98 4.98
CA PRO A 160 -13.57 6.61 5.43
C PRO A 160 -13.07 5.62 4.38
N TYR A 161 -12.37 4.58 4.83
CA TYR A 161 -11.85 3.52 4.00
C TYR A 161 -12.89 2.42 3.75
N VAL A 162 -12.77 1.78 2.60
CA VAL A 162 -13.61 0.65 2.21
C VAL A 162 -12.86 -0.64 2.48
N GLN A 163 -13.48 -1.58 3.14
CA GLN A 163 -12.94 -2.93 3.30
C GLN A 163 -12.82 -3.62 1.94
N GLY A 164 -11.62 -4.13 1.63
CA GLY A 164 -11.31 -4.64 0.30
C GLY A 164 -11.11 -3.55 -0.76
N GLY A 165 -11.05 -2.29 -0.34
CA GLY A 165 -10.80 -1.14 -1.19
C GLY A 165 -9.32 -0.84 -1.40
N LYS A 166 -9.08 0.06 -2.34
CA LYS A 166 -7.77 0.56 -2.71
C LYS A 166 -7.66 2.02 -2.29
N ILE A 167 -6.76 2.30 -1.37
CA ILE A 167 -6.55 3.64 -0.81
C ILE A 167 -5.23 4.19 -1.32
N GLY A 168 -5.28 5.33 -1.98
CA GLY A 168 -4.08 6.08 -2.37
C GLY A 168 -3.61 6.99 -1.25
N LEU A 169 -2.33 6.90 -0.90
CA LEU A 169 -1.68 7.75 0.09
C LEU A 169 -0.73 8.71 -0.59
N PHE A 170 -1.05 10.00 -0.52
CA PHE A 170 -0.30 11.08 -1.15
C PHE A 170 0.39 11.94 -0.10
N GLY A 171 1.40 12.65 -0.51
CA GLY A 171 2.07 13.64 0.31
C GLY A 171 3.54 13.79 -0.05
N GLY A 172 4.09 14.96 0.22
CA GLY A 172 5.51 15.24 0.03
C GLY A 172 6.41 14.46 1.00
N ALA A 173 7.71 14.68 0.92
CA ALA A 173 8.65 14.11 1.87
C ALA A 173 8.44 14.71 3.28
N GLY A 174 8.58 13.89 4.31
CA GLY A 174 8.57 14.31 5.71
C GLY A 174 7.21 14.64 6.31
N VAL A 175 6.10 14.27 5.66
CA VAL A 175 4.73 14.52 6.17
C VAL A 175 4.15 13.34 6.98
N GLY A 176 4.93 12.27 7.18
CA GLY A 176 4.53 11.13 8.02
C GLY A 176 3.88 9.97 7.27
N LYS A 177 4.13 9.79 5.96
CA LYS A 177 3.59 8.64 5.20
C LYS A 177 3.97 7.29 5.83
N THR A 178 5.25 7.08 6.05
CA THR A 178 5.76 5.83 6.67
C THR A 178 5.19 5.61 8.05
N VAL A 179 5.11 6.67 8.86
CA VAL A 179 4.52 6.60 10.20
C VAL A 179 3.04 6.20 10.16
N LEU A 180 2.29 6.73 9.19
CA LEU A 180 0.89 6.34 9.02
C LEU A 180 0.74 4.88 8.58
N ILE A 181 1.61 4.41 7.69
CA ILE A 181 1.63 3.00 7.27
C ILE A 181 1.90 2.08 8.47
N GLN A 182 2.92 2.39 9.26
CA GLN A 182 3.27 1.63 10.46
C GLN A 182 2.13 1.65 11.49
N GLU A 183 1.52 2.81 11.69
CA GLU A 183 0.36 2.97 12.57
C GLU A 183 -0.80 2.06 12.14
N MET A 184 -1.06 2.00 10.83
CA MET A 184 -2.10 1.11 10.29
C MET A 184 -1.77 -0.35 10.48
N ILE A 185 -0.51 -0.77 10.27
CA ILE A 185 -0.05 -2.14 10.53
C ILE A 185 -0.29 -2.50 11.99
N GLN A 186 0.09 -1.61 12.92
CA GLN A 186 -0.08 -1.85 14.35
C GLN A 186 -1.55 -1.97 14.74
N ARG A 187 -2.41 -1.10 14.22
CA ARG A 187 -3.86 -1.15 14.49
C ARG A 187 -4.50 -2.42 13.98
N VAL A 188 -4.18 -2.84 12.76
CA VAL A 188 -4.67 -4.11 12.21
C VAL A 188 -4.19 -5.31 13.04
N ALA A 189 -2.95 -5.31 13.47
CA ALA A 189 -2.40 -6.38 14.29
C ALA A 189 -3.04 -6.46 15.68
N GLN A 190 -3.38 -5.32 16.29
CA GLN A 190 -3.96 -5.25 17.64
C GLN A 190 -5.48 -5.39 17.64
N ASP A 191 -6.17 -4.62 16.78
CA ASP A 191 -7.61 -4.45 16.86
C ASP A 191 -8.39 -5.45 15.99
N HIS A 192 -7.80 -5.89 14.86
CA HIS A 192 -8.47 -6.77 13.91
C HIS A 192 -7.91 -8.21 13.88
N GLY A 193 -6.80 -8.48 14.56
CA GLY A 193 -6.15 -9.80 14.54
C GLY A 193 -5.71 -10.24 13.14
N GLY A 194 -5.64 -9.31 12.18
CA GLY A 194 -5.34 -9.55 10.79
C GLY A 194 -3.85 -9.68 10.51
N VAL A 195 -3.55 -10.00 9.25
CA VAL A 195 -2.20 -10.10 8.69
C VAL A 195 -1.93 -8.91 7.81
N SER A 196 -0.71 -8.41 7.85
CA SER A 196 -0.23 -7.37 6.95
C SER A 196 0.84 -7.91 6.01
N VAL A 197 0.82 -7.45 4.77
CA VAL A 197 1.86 -7.73 3.77
C VAL A 197 2.35 -6.38 3.24
N PHE A 198 3.66 -6.20 3.20
CA PHE A 198 4.29 -4.98 2.73
C PHE A 198 5.09 -5.26 1.45
N ALA A 199 4.83 -4.51 0.40
CA ALA A 199 5.56 -4.52 -0.85
C ALA A 199 6.41 -3.25 -0.98
N GLY A 200 7.71 -3.37 -0.82
CA GLY A 200 8.68 -2.30 -1.09
C GLY A 200 9.07 -2.30 -2.56
N VAL A 201 8.51 -1.38 -3.34
CA VAL A 201 8.70 -1.31 -4.80
C VAL A 201 9.63 -0.16 -5.15
N GLY A 202 10.87 -0.48 -5.49
CA GLY A 202 11.86 0.52 -5.88
C GLY A 202 12.23 1.52 -4.78
N GLU A 203 12.11 1.12 -3.51
CA GLU A 203 12.47 1.94 -2.37
C GLU A 203 13.96 1.81 -2.04
N ARG A 204 14.46 2.72 -1.22
CA ARG A 204 15.86 2.71 -0.79
C ARG A 204 16.10 1.60 0.24
N THR A 205 17.20 0.89 0.10
CA THR A 205 17.60 -0.19 1.03
C THR A 205 17.59 0.27 2.48
N ARG A 206 18.06 1.49 2.76
CA ARG A 206 18.07 2.05 4.10
C ARG A 206 16.67 2.21 4.68
N GLU A 207 15.72 2.74 3.89
CA GLU A 207 14.34 2.95 4.35
C GLU A 207 13.63 1.62 4.64
N GLY A 208 13.91 0.59 3.83
CA GLY A 208 13.42 -0.77 4.09
C GLY A 208 13.99 -1.37 5.38
N ASN A 209 15.27 -1.17 5.65
CA ASN A 209 15.90 -1.64 6.87
C ASN A 209 15.39 -0.91 8.12
N ASP A 210 15.23 0.42 8.02
CA ASP A 210 14.68 1.23 9.11
C ASP A 210 13.23 0.76 9.43
N LEU A 211 12.41 0.47 8.40
CA LEU A 211 11.05 -0.05 8.55
C LEU A 211 11.03 -1.39 9.31
N ILE A 212 11.92 -2.32 8.98
CA ILE A 212 12.00 -3.62 9.64
C ILE A 212 12.27 -3.42 11.15
N HIS A 213 13.29 -2.63 11.50
CA HIS A 213 13.63 -2.36 12.90
C HIS A 213 12.49 -1.68 13.67
N GLU A 214 11.82 -0.71 13.05
CA GLU A 214 10.67 -0.04 13.66
C GLU A 214 9.50 -0.99 13.90
N MET A 215 9.27 -1.95 13.00
CA MET A 215 8.23 -2.97 13.16
C MET A 215 8.58 -4.00 14.24
N GLU A 216 9.86 -4.37 14.37
CA GLU A 216 10.37 -5.23 15.45
C GLU A 216 10.18 -4.53 16.80
N GLU A 217 10.58 -3.26 16.93
CA GLU A 217 10.39 -2.46 18.14
C GLU A 217 8.90 -2.29 18.51
N ALA A 218 8.04 -2.17 17.52
CA ALA A 218 6.58 -2.06 17.73
C ALA A 218 5.92 -3.43 18.05
N GLY A 219 6.65 -4.55 17.92
CA GLY A 219 6.12 -5.89 18.19
C GLY A 219 5.08 -6.36 17.18
N VAL A 220 5.11 -5.85 15.93
CA VAL A 220 4.17 -6.22 14.86
C VAL A 220 4.83 -6.99 13.72
N PHE A 221 6.15 -7.13 13.74
CA PHE A 221 6.91 -7.81 12.71
C PHE A 221 6.45 -9.27 12.52
N ASP A 222 6.22 -9.99 13.60
CA ASP A 222 5.77 -11.40 13.58
C ASP A 222 4.41 -11.65 12.91
N LYS A 223 3.64 -10.58 12.66
CA LYS A 223 2.34 -10.63 11.98
C LYS A 223 2.38 -10.06 10.56
N THR A 224 3.57 -9.76 10.07
CA THR A 224 3.77 -9.09 8.78
C THR A 224 4.73 -9.88 7.91
N ALA A 225 4.40 -9.98 6.61
CA ALA A 225 5.31 -10.46 5.58
C ALA A 225 5.80 -9.27 4.76
N LEU A 226 7.11 -9.18 4.51
CA LEU A 226 7.70 -8.10 3.74
C LEU A 226 8.34 -8.65 2.48
N VAL A 227 8.11 -7.98 1.35
CA VAL A 227 8.71 -8.33 0.06
C VAL A 227 9.34 -7.07 -0.53
N PHE A 228 10.64 -7.10 -0.79
CA PHE A 228 11.37 -5.95 -1.31
C PHE A 228 11.92 -6.21 -2.72
N GLY A 229 11.74 -5.22 -3.59
CA GLY A 229 12.46 -5.04 -4.84
C GLY A 229 13.04 -3.64 -4.84
N GLN A 230 14.34 -3.52 -4.57
CA GLN A 230 15.02 -2.28 -4.20
C GLN A 230 15.27 -1.37 -5.41
N MET A 231 15.62 -0.11 -5.15
CA MET A 231 15.85 0.90 -6.19
C MET A 231 17.00 0.55 -7.14
N ASP A 232 18.02 -0.14 -6.65
CA ASP A 232 19.20 -0.56 -7.39
C ASP A 232 19.03 -1.87 -8.16
N GLU A 233 17.92 -2.58 -7.92
CA GLU A 233 17.62 -3.82 -8.63
C GLU A 233 17.09 -3.57 -10.04
N PRO A 234 17.25 -4.56 -10.96
CA PRO A 234 16.77 -4.45 -12.33
C PRO A 234 15.27 -4.15 -12.45
N PRO A 235 14.81 -3.53 -13.54
CA PRO A 235 13.41 -3.17 -13.73
C PRO A 235 12.47 -4.39 -13.69
N GLY A 236 12.91 -5.58 -14.08
CA GLY A 236 12.13 -6.81 -13.95
C GLY A 236 11.74 -7.10 -12.50
N THR A 237 12.66 -6.96 -11.57
CA THR A 237 12.40 -7.13 -10.14
C THR A 237 11.41 -6.12 -9.62
N ARG A 238 11.62 -4.83 -9.90
CA ARG A 238 10.72 -3.75 -9.46
C ARG A 238 9.32 -3.87 -10.06
N LEU A 239 9.19 -4.45 -11.24
CA LEU A 239 7.90 -4.70 -11.92
C LEU A 239 7.13 -5.88 -11.28
N ARG A 240 7.81 -6.85 -10.68
CA ARG A 240 7.20 -8.09 -10.20
C ARG A 240 7.02 -8.17 -8.68
N VAL A 241 7.77 -7.40 -7.92
CA VAL A 241 7.75 -7.47 -6.45
C VAL A 241 6.36 -7.22 -5.85
N ALA A 242 5.58 -6.31 -6.41
CA ALA A 242 4.21 -6.05 -5.95
C ALA A 242 3.29 -7.27 -6.19
N LEU A 243 3.49 -8.00 -7.30
CA LEU A 243 2.75 -9.24 -7.57
C LEU A 243 3.14 -10.36 -6.60
N SER A 244 4.41 -10.43 -6.23
CA SER A 244 4.91 -11.39 -5.23
C SER A 244 4.24 -11.17 -3.87
N ALA A 245 4.22 -9.92 -3.39
CA ALA A 245 3.56 -9.55 -2.14
C ALA A 245 2.04 -9.80 -2.19
N LEU A 246 1.40 -9.43 -3.29
CA LEU A 246 -0.05 -9.64 -3.47
C LEU A 246 -0.40 -11.12 -3.46
N THR A 247 0.44 -11.99 -4.03
CA THR A 247 0.23 -13.44 -4.00
C THR A 247 0.25 -14.00 -2.58
N MET A 248 1.16 -13.52 -1.73
CA MET A 248 1.16 -13.89 -0.30
C MET A 248 -0.11 -13.40 0.39
N ALA A 249 -0.56 -12.19 0.11
CA ALA A 249 -1.81 -11.64 0.66
C ALA A 249 -3.05 -12.44 0.22
N GLU A 250 -3.10 -12.87 -1.03
CA GLU A 250 -4.19 -13.69 -1.55
C GLU A 250 -4.33 -15.04 -0.85
N TYR A 251 -3.22 -15.66 -0.46
CA TYR A 251 -3.28 -16.91 0.29
C TYR A 251 -3.97 -16.72 1.65
N PHE A 252 -3.63 -15.68 2.38
CA PHE A 252 -4.27 -15.38 3.65
C PHE A 252 -5.78 -15.12 3.49
N ARG A 253 -6.18 -14.39 2.44
CA ARG A 253 -7.59 -14.14 2.13
C ARG A 253 -8.31 -15.41 1.71
N ASP A 254 -7.77 -16.16 0.75
CA ASP A 254 -8.50 -17.22 0.04
C ASP A 254 -8.46 -18.57 0.77
N VAL A 255 -7.33 -18.89 1.42
CA VAL A 255 -7.12 -20.17 2.10
C VAL A 255 -7.31 -20.05 3.61
N GLN A 256 -6.63 -19.10 4.24
CA GLN A 256 -6.70 -18.92 5.70
C GLN A 256 -7.93 -18.14 6.15
N LYS A 257 -8.69 -17.56 5.21
CA LYS A 257 -9.92 -16.83 5.51
C LYS A 257 -9.68 -15.70 6.51
N GLN A 258 -8.70 -14.88 6.24
CA GLN A 258 -8.32 -13.71 7.04
C GLN A 258 -8.46 -12.43 6.23
N ASP A 259 -8.77 -11.36 6.92
CA ASP A 259 -8.64 -10.01 6.34
C ASP A 259 -7.18 -9.60 6.31
N VAL A 260 -6.75 -9.08 5.19
CA VAL A 260 -5.35 -8.72 4.93
C VAL A 260 -5.24 -7.24 4.62
N LEU A 261 -4.23 -6.61 5.18
CA LEU A 261 -3.81 -5.27 4.81
C LEU A 261 -2.56 -5.35 3.94
N LEU A 262 -2.66 -4.88 2.71
CA LEU A 262 -1.56 -4.84 1.75
C LEU A 262 -1.05 -3.42 1.58
N PHE A 263 0.21 -3.21 1.88
CA PHE A 263 0.90 -1.94 1.64
C PHE A 263 1.77 -2.05 0.39
N ILE A 264 1.72 -1.04 -0.48
CA ILE A 264 2.58 -0.92 -1.65
C ILE A 264 3.27 0.44 -1.59
N ASP A 265 4.56 0.43 -1.39
CA ASP A 265 5.38 1.63 -1.39
C ASP A 265 6.56 1.45 -2.35
N ASN A 266 6.57 2.05 -3.50
CA ASN A 266 5.66 3.02 -4.07
C ASN A 266 5.06 2.49 -5.40
N ILE A 267 3.76 2.64 -5.61
CA ILE A 267 3.09 2.13 -6.83
C ILE A 267 3.59 2.82 -8.11
N PHE A 268 4.04 4.08 -8.03
CA PHE A 268 4.65 4.76 -9.17
C PHE A 268 5.91 4.04 -9.69
N ARG A 269 6.70 3.44 -8.80
CA ARG A 269 7.90 2.68 -9.18
C ARG A 269 7.57 1.42 -9.97
N PHE A 270 6.43 0.80 -9.67
CA PHE A 270 5.89 -0.29 -10.49
C PHE A 270 5.65 0.17 -11.95
N THR A 271 4.99 1.30 -12.13
CA THR A 271 4.72 1.89 -13.44
C THR A 271 6.02 2.29 -14.15
N GLN A 272 6.96 2.89 -13.44
CA GLN A 272 8.25 3.28 -13.98
C GLN A 272 9.04 2.06 -14.48
N ALA A 273 9.09 0.99 -13.69
CA ALA A 273 9.74 -0.26 -14.08
C ALA A 273 9.10 -0.88 -15.33
N GLY A 274 7.77 -0.83 -15.45
CA GLY A 274 7.04 -1.24 -16.64
C GLY A 274 7.42 -0.42 -17.88
N SER A 275 7.63 0.87 -17.74
CA SER A 275 8.09 1.75 -18.83
C SER A 275 9.52 1.37 -19.29
N GLU A 276 10.43 1.15 -18.35
CA GLU A 276 11.81 0.72 -18.65
C GLU A 276 11.82 -0.62 -19.38
N VAL A 277 11.07 -1.61 -18.89
CA VAL A 277 10.93 -2.93 -19.52
C VAL A 277 10.33 -2.81 -20.92
N SER A 278 9.27 -2.03 -21.08
CA SER A 278 8.59 -1.85 -22.39
C SER A 278 9.54 -1.29 -23.45
N THR A 279 10.34 -0.31 -23.09
CA THR A 279 11.37 0.28 -23.96
C THR A 279 12.42 -0.77 -24.38
N LEU A 280 12.89 -1.57 -23.43
CA LEU A 280 13.86 -2.64 -23.68
C LEU A 280 13.29 -3.79 -24.54
N LEU A 281 11.98 -4.04 -24.45
CA LEU A 281 11.28 -4.99 -25.32
C LEU A 281 11.01 -4.43 -26.73
N GLY A 282 11.38 -3.18 -27.00
CA GLY A 282 11.22 -2.55 -28.31
C GLY A 282 9.77 -2.12 -28.62
N ARG A 283 8.94 -1.95 -27.60
CA ARG A 283 7.58 -1.43 -27.77
C ARG A 283 7.62 0.08 -28.01
N MET A 284 6.75 0.57 -28.91
CA MET A 284 6.63 2.00 -29.16
C MET A 284 6.03 2.69 -27.92
N PRO A 285 6.67 3.74 -27.37
CA PRO A 285 6.15 4.43 -26.22
C PRO A 285 4.84 5.18 -26.54
N SER A 286 3.99 5.29 -25.56
CA SER A 286 2.78 6.12 -25.59
C SER A 286 3.06 7.55 -25.09
N ALA A 287 2.02 8.28 -24.67
CA ALA A 287 2.15 9.63 -24.16
C ALA A 287 3.18 9.73 -23.02
N VAL A 288 3.97 10.79 -23.01
CA VAL A 288 5.00 11.07 -22.00
C VAL A 288 6.07 9.99 -21.85
N GLY A 289 6.17 9.07 -22.82
CA GLY A 289 7.17 7.99 -22.81
C GLY A 289 6.77 6.75 -22.01
N TYR A 290 5.54 6.66 -21.53
CA TYR A 290 5.04 5.47 -20.84
C TYR A 290 4.77 4.31 -21.79
N GLN A 291 4.68 3.09 -21.23
CA GLN A 291 4.33 1.88 -21.97
C GLN A 291 2.91 1.95 -22.56
N PRO A 292 2.69 1.37 -23.75
CA PRO A 292 1.35 1.38 -24.36
C PRO A 292 0.32 0.52 -23.60
N ASN A 293 0.78 -0.42 -22.80
CA ASN A 293 -0.03 -1.33 -21.99
C ASN A 293 -0.10 -0.93 -20.50
N LEU A 294 0.14 0.34 -20.18
CA LEU A 294 0.12 0.85 -18.80
C LEU A 294 -1.16 0.50 -18.04
N ALA A 295 -2.31 0.72 -18.67
CA ALA A 295 -3.60 0.45 -18.04
C ALA A 295 -3.81 -1.06 -17.81
N ASP A 296 -3.36 -1.92 -18.72
CA ASP A 296 -3.47 -3.37 -18.57
C ASP A 296 -2.58 -3.88 -17.44
N GLU A 297 -1.34 -3.42 -17.35
CA GLU A 297 -0.41 -3.80 -16.27
C GLU A 297 -0.94 -3.36 -14.90
N MET A 298 -1.44 -2.14 -14.82
CA MET A 298 -2.07 -1.63 -13.60
C MET A 298 -3.33 -2.42 -13.26
N GLY A 299 -4.17 -2.73 -14.24
CA GLY A 299 -5.38 -3.53 -14.06
C GLY A 299 -5.10 -4.93 -13.54
N ILE A 300 -4.10 -5.61 -14.08
CA ILE A 300 -3.68 -6.95 -13.62
C ILE A 300 -3.32 -6.95 -12.13
N LEU A 301 -2.66 -5.92 -11.64
CA LEU A 301 -2.35 -5.77 -10.23
C LEU A 301 -3.58 -5.41 -9.41
N GLN A 302 -4.30 -4.35 -9.80
CA GLN A 302 -5.35 -3.73 -8.99
C GLN A 302 -6.61 -4.58 -8.87
N GLU A 303 -7.01 -5.31 -9.92
CA GLU A 303 -8.22 -6.13 -9.91
C GLU A 303 -8.14 -7.38 -9.00
N ARG A 304 -6.93 -7.78 -8.61
CA ARG A 304 -6.71 -8.85 -7.63
C ARG A 304 -6.93 -8.38 -6.20
N ILE A 305 -6.81 -7.07 -5.96
CA ILE A 305 -7.01 -6.44 -4.65
C ILE A 305 -8.49 -6.16 -4.47
N THR A 306 -9.19 -7.06 -3.80
CA THR A 306 -10.63 -6.97 -3.61
C THR A 306 -11.12 -7.82 -2.44
N SER A 307 -12.38 -7.63 -2.05
CA SER A 307 -13.09 -8.49 -1.12
C SER A 307 -13.65 -9.71 -1.84
N THR A 308 -13.39 -10.89 -1.30
CA THR A 308 -14.14 -12.10 -1.60
C THR A 308 -15.16 -12.34 -0.49
N ARG A 309 -16.06 -13.31 -0.67
CA ARG A 309 -17.14 -13.55 0.30
C ARG A 309 -16.60 -13.77 1.71
N GLY A 310 -16.77 -12.78 2.56
CA GLY A 310 -16.43 -12.74 3.97
C GLY A 310 -15.00 -12.32 4.32
N HIS A 311 -14.09 -12.20 3.36
CA HIS A 311 -12.68 -11.82 3.59
C HIS A 311 -12.16 -10.87 2.54
N SER A 312 -11.21 -10.04 2.93
CA SER A 312 -10.75 -8.93 2.08
C SER A 312 -9.23 -8.79 2.05
N ILE A 313 -8.75 -8.20 0.95
CA ILE A 313 -7.47 -7.50 0.89
C ILE A 313 -7.79 -6.02 0.75
N THR A 314 -7.46 -5.25 1.77
CA THR A 314 -7.51 -3.78 1.71
C THR A 314 -6.11 -3.27 1.45
N SER A 315 -5.93 -2.37 0.48
CA SER A 315 -4.60 -1.86 0.17
C SER A 315 -4.44 -0.37 0.46
N LEU A 316 -3.29 -0.03 1.06
CA LEU A 316 -2.77 1.33 1.10
C LEU A 316 -1.59 1.41 0.14
N GLN A 317 -1.70 2.29 -0.84
CA GLN A 317 -0.71 2.45 -1.90
C GLN A 317 -0.11 3.86 -1.83
N ALA A 318 1.16 3.95 -1.48
CA ALA A 318 1.86 5.21 -1.57
C ALA A 318 2.03 5.59 -3.05
N ILE A 319 1.64 6.81 -3.39
CA ILE A 319 1.65 7.30 -4.76
C ILE A 319 2.54 8.54 -4.82
N TYR A 320 3.54 8.49 -5.67
CA TYR A 320 4.33 9.64 -6.04
C TYR A 320 3.71 10.29 -7.30
N VAL A 321 3.51 11.58 -7.24
CA VAL A 321 2.99 12.38 -8.36
C VAL A 321 4.15 13.21 -8.92
N PRO A 322 4.68 12.87 -10.11
CA PRO A 322 5.78 13.61 -10.71
C PRO A 322 5.43 15.10 -10.92
N ALA A 323 6.28 15.99 -10.43
CA ALA A 323 6.10 17.45 -10.55
C ALA A 323 4.74 17.98 -10.03
N ASP A 324 4.10 17.23 -9.12
CA ASP A 324 2.74 17.52 -8.64
C ASP A 324 1.68 17.59 -9.77
N ASP A 325 1.96 16.94 -10.90
CA ASP A 325 1.06 16.89 -12.06
C ASP A 325 0.15 15.65 -12.00
N TYR A 326 -1.06 15.83 -11.52
CA TYR A 326 -2.09 14.79 -11.44
C TYR A 326 -2.61 14.34 -12.81
N THR A 327 -2.26 15.03 -13.89
CA THR A 327 -2.63 14.63 -15.27
C THR A 327 -1.61 13.70 -15.92
N ASP A 328 -0.46 13.48 -15.26
CA ASP A 328 0.51 12.49 -15.71
C ASP A 328 -0.14 11.09 -15.82
N PRO A 329 0.11 10.34 -16.92
CA PRO A 329 -0.55 9.05 -17.16
C PRO A 329 -0.41 8.02 -16.03
N ALA A 330 0.70 8.00 -15.30
CA ALA A 330 0.91 7.02 -14.23
C ALA A 330 -0.01 7.27 -13.02
N PRO A 331 0.00 8.44 -12.37
CA PRO A 331 -0.97 8.71 -11.32
C PRO A 331 -2.41 8.69 -11.82
N ALA A 332 -2.70 9.25 -13.00
CA ALA A 332 -4.06 9.27 -13.55
C ALA A 332 -4.64 7.85 -13.71
N THR A 333 -3.86 6.90 -14.23
CA THR A 333 -4.29 5.50 -14.35
C THR A 333 -4.47 4.84 -12.98
N THR A 334 -3.61 5.14 -12.02
CA THR A 334 -3.73 4.63 -10.65
C THR A 334 -4.99 5.16 -9.98
N PHE A 335 -5.29 6.45 -10.11
CA PHE A 335 -6.48 7.08 -9.53
C PHE A 335 -7.78 6.43 -9.97
N ALA A 336 -7.86 5.96 -11.21
CA ALA A 336 -9.06 5.29 -11.73
C ALA A 336 -9.43 4.01 -10.94
N HIS A 337 -8.49 3.41 -10.25
CA HIS A 337 -8.71 2.21 -9.43
C HIS A 337 -8.97 2.49 -7.95
N LEU A 338 -8.74 3.72 -7.48
CA LEU A 338 -8.83 4.03 -6.06
C LEU A 338 -10.26 4.21 -5.57
N ASP A 339 -10.53 3.71 -4.38
CA ASP A 339 -11.79 3.87 -3.65
C ASP A 339 -11.74 5.06 -2.69
N ALA A 340 -10.57 5.41 -2.19
CA ALA A 340 -10.32 6.56 -1.34
C ALA A 340 -8.92 7.12 -1.59
N THR A 341 -8.76 8.41 -1.30
CA THR A 341 -7.46 9.08 -1.30
C THR A 341 -7.23 9.77 0.04
N THR A 342 -6.03 9.61 0.58
CA THR A 342 -5.58 10.30 1.78
C THR A 342 -4.41 11.19 1.40
N GLU A 343 -4.58 12.49 1.48
CA GLU A 343 -3.54 13.47 1.22
C GLU A 343 -2.95 13.97 2.53
N LEU A 344 -1.63 13.82 2.70
CA LEU A 344 -0.88 14.33 3.83
C LEU A 344 -0.32 15.71 3.51
N SER A 345 -0.71 16.70 4.31
CA SER A 345 -0.37 18.10 4.12
C SER A 345 0.86 18.52 4.91
N ARG A 346 1.82 19.15 4.22
CA ARG A 346 2.97 19.75 4.89
C ARG A 346 2.57 20.94 5.78
N GLU A 347 1.54 21.69 5.39
CA GLU A 347 1.02 22.79 6.18
C GLU A 347 0.47 22.29 7.53
N ILE A 348 -0.31 21.22 7.51
CA ILE A 348 -0.87 20.60 8.73
C ILE A 348 0.26 20.01 9.59
N ALA A 349 1.22 19.33 8.97
CA ALA A 349 2.39 18.77 9.67
C ALA A 349 3.24 19.86 10.33
N SER A 350 3.42 21.01 9.68
CA SER A 350 4.17 22.15 10.24
C SER A 350 3.52 22.78 11.47
N LYS A 351 2.21 22.59 11.63
CA LYS A 351 1.45 22.99 12.83
C LYS A 351 1.53 21.97 13.97
N GLY A 352 2.24 20.85 13.75
CA GLY A 352 2.35 19.75 14.72
C GLY A 352 1.08 18.91 14.85
N LEU A 353 0.15 18.99 13.90
CA LEU A 353 -1.09 18.23 13.89
C LEU A 353 -0.89 16.89 13.17
N TYR A 354 -0.98 15.79 13.90
CA TYR A 354 -0.79 14.45 13.36
C TYR A 354 -1.96 13.52 13.73
N PRO A 355 -2.36 12.59 12.81
CA PRO A 355 -1.83 12.44 11.44
C PRO A 355 -2.16 13.66 10.58
N ALA A 356 -1.21 14.09 9.74
CA ALA A 356 -1.31 15.33 8.97
C ALA A 356 -2.21 15.20 7.72
N VAL A 357 -3.34 14.54 7.87
CA VAL A 357 -4.32 14.34 6.79
C VAL A 357 -5.06 15.63 6.49
N ASP A 358 -5.06 16.05 5.22
CA ASP A 358 -5.88 17.15 4.74
C ASP A 358 -7.30 16.65 4.45
N PRO A 359 -8.30 17.01 5.27
CA PRO A 359 -9.65 16.51 5.11
C PRO A 359 -10.40 17.12 3.92
N LEU A 360 -9.93 18.25 3.39
CA LEU A 360 -10.54 18.93 2.26
C LEU A 360 -10.02 18.41 0.91
N SER A 361 -8.76 17.97 0.86
CA SER A 361 -8.14 17.40 -0.34
C SER A 361 -8.32 15.89 -0.44
N SER A 362 -8.57 15.22 0.67
CA SER A 362 -8.79 13.77 0.72
C SER A 362 -10.23 13.41 0.34
N THR A 363 -10.40 12.24 -0.29
CA THR A 363 -11.70 11.80 -0.81
C THR A 363 -12.01 10.36 -0.42
N SER A 364 -13.29 10.00 -0.42
CA SER A 364 -13.75 8.62 -0.27
C SER A 364 -15.01 8.38 -1.10
N ARG A 365 -15.02 7.26 -1.83
CA ARG A 365 -16.14 6.82 -2.65
C ARG A 365 -17.41 6.55 -1.82
N ILE A 366 -17.23 6.12 -0.57
CA ILE A 366 -18.35 5.78 0.32
C ILE A 366 -18.86 6.96 1.13
N MET A 367 -18.41 8.19 0.87
CA MET A 367 -18.96 9.39 1.49
C MET A 367 -20.36 9.71 0.93
N ASP A 368 -21.31 8.86 1.29
CA ASP A 368 -22.69 8.87 0.83
C ASP A 368 -23.57 8.26 1.94
N PRO A 369 -24.73 8.85 2.28
CA PRO A 369 -25.60 8.36 3.35
C PRO A 369 -26.07 6.92 3.17
N ARG A 370 -26.11 6.41 1.93
CA ARG A 370 -26.46 5.02 1.63
C ARG A 370 -25.47 4.01 2.21
N TYR A 371 -24.19 4.41 2.37
CA TYR A 371 -23.14 3.55 2.90
C TYR A 371 -22.84 3.84 4.37
N LEU A 372 -22.82 5.13 4.75
CA LEU A 372 -22.39 5.58 6.07
C LEU A 372 -23.54 5.75 7.06
N GLY A 373 -24.77 5.90 6.58
CA GLY A 373 -25.91 6.36 7.36
C GLY A 373 -26.02 7.88 7.44
N GLU A 374 -27.22 8.35 7.79
CA GLU A 374 -27.54 9.78 7.79
C GLU A 374 -26.72 10.60 8.79
N ASP A 375 -26.52 10.10 10.01
CA ASP A 375 -25.79 10.83 11.05
C ASP A 375 -24.32 11.03 10.71
N HIS A 376 -23.62 9.98 10.28
CA HIS A 376 -22.23 10.08 9.89
C HIS A 376 -22.07 11.07 8.73
N TYR A 377 -22.87 10.92 7.69
CA TYR A 377 -22.82 11.81 6.51
C TYR A 377 -23.09 13.27 6.88
N ARG A 378 -24.12 13.52 7.70
CA ARG A 378 -24.49 14.86 8.18
C ARG A 378 -23.33 15.51 8.93
N VAL A 379 -22.76 14.82 9.90
CA VAL A 379 -21.66 15.35 10.72
C VAL A 379 -20.41 15.59 9.88
N ALA A 380 -20.02 14.64 9.03
CA ALA A 380 -18.86 14.77 8.15
C ALA A 380 -19.00 15.96 7.19
N THR A 381 -20.19 16.13 6.60
CA THR A 381 -20.47 17.26 5.69
C THR A 381 -20.44 18.59 6.43
N SER A 382 -20.98 18.65 7.64
CA SER A 382 -20.97 19.85 8.47
C SER A 382 -19.54 20.25 8.88
N VAL A 383 -18.71 19.28 9.27
CA VAL A 383 -17.30 19.51 9.60
C VAL A 383 -16.53 20.02 8.37
N LYS A 384 -16.70 19.40 7.22
CA LYS A 384 -16.06 19.86 5.97
C LYS A 384 -16.50 21.27 5.59
N ALA A 385 -17.78 21.61 5.74
CA ALA A 385 -18.29 22.94 5.46
C ALA A 385 -17.67 24.01 6.35
N ILE A 386 -17.53 23.73 7.65
CA ILE A 386 -16.87 24.64 8.59
C ILE A 386 -15.40 24.83 8.25
N LEU A 387 -14.67 23.75 7.94
CA LEU A 387 -13.27 23.82 7.55
C LEU A 387 -13.07 24.56 6.23
N GLN A 388 -13.94 24.35 5.26
CA GLN A 388 -13.90 25.03 3.97
C GLN A 388 -14.16 26.53 4.15
N LYS A 389 -15.18 26.89 4.90
CA LYS A 389 -15.48 28.30 5.20
C LYS A 389 -14.32 28.98 5.93
N ASN A 390 -13.72 28.30 6.89
CA ASN A 390 -12.52 28.80 7.59
C ASN A 390 -11.37 29.06 6.62
N LYS A 391 -11.12 28.13 5.68
CA LYS A 391 -10.07 28.31 4.66
C LYS A 391 -10.30 29.55 3.80
N GLU A 392 -11.54 29.79 3.38
CA GLU A 392 -11.91 30.99 2.61
C GLU A 392 -11.73 32.27 3.42
N LEU A 393 -12.03 32.24 4.72
CA LEU A 393 -11.89 33.40 5.61
C LEU A 393 -10.42 33.71 5.97
N GLN A 394 -9.47 32.77 5.82
CA GLN A 394 -8.07 32.98 6.17
C GLN A 394 -7.43 34.14 5.35
N GLU A 395 -7.81 34.30 4.10
CA GLU A 395 -7.31 35.41 3.27
C GLU A 395 -7.78 36.75 3.79
N ILE A 396 -9.03 36.83 4.25
CA ILE A 396 -9.60 38.04 4.82
C ILE A 396 -8.95 38.32 6.19
N ILE A 397 -8.78 37.30 7.02
CA ILE A 397 -8.12 37.41 8.32
C ILE A 397 -6.68 37.90 8.20
N ALA A 398 -5.94 37.41 7.20
CA ALA A 398 -4.55 37.80 6.97
C ALA A 398 -4.39 39.28 6.59
N ILE A 399 -5.40 39.87 5.96
CA ILE A 399 -5.36 41.27 5.50
C ILE A 399 -6.00 42.20 6.54
N LEU A 400 -7.15 41.87 7.05
CA LEU A 400 -7.98 42.76 7.87
C LEU A 400 -8.01 42.42 9.37
N GLY A 401 -7.59 41.21 9.74
CA GLY A 401 -7.69 40.69 11.09
C GLY A 401 -9.04 40.02 11.39
N VAL A 402 -9.09 39.28 12.51
CA VAL A 402 -10.28 38.52 12.94
C VAL A 402 -11.41 39.46 13.37
N ASP A 403 -11.08 40.65 13.88
CA ASP A 403 -12.06 41.59 14.45
C ASP A 403 -13.02 42.16 13.38
N GLU A 404 -12.60 42.19 12.13
CA GLU A 404 -13.41 42.65 11.02
C GLU A 404 -14.42 41.62 10.47
N LEU A 405 -14.37 40.38 10.98
CA LEU A 405 -15.34 39.35 10.59
C LEU A 405 -16.71 39.60 11.23
N SER A 406 -17.75 39.11 10.56
CA SER A 406 -19.08 39.02 11.15
C SER A 406 -19.07 38.11 12.39
N GLU A 407 -20.02 38.32 13.33
CA GLU A 407 -20.11 37.47 14.52
C GLU A 407 -20.32 35.99 14.17
N GLU A 408 -21.06 35.71 13.10
CA GLU A 408 -21.26 34.34 12.58
C GLU A 408 -19.94 33.73 12.06
N ASP A 409 -19.17 34.51 11.32
CA ASP A 409 -17.87 34.07 10.79
C ASP A 409 -16.85 33.88 11.93
N LYS A 410 -16.86 34.72 12.96
CA LYS A 410 -16.03 34.54 14.17
C LYS A 410 -16.32 33.21 14.88
N ILE A 411 -17.59 32.86 15.02
CA ILE A 411 -18.02 31.58 15.60
C ILE A 411 -17.53 30.43 14.73
N THR A 412 -17.70 30.53 13.41
CA THR A 412 -17.25 29.51 12.45
C THR A 412 -15.75 29.30 12.53
N VAL A 413 -14.94 30.35 12.54
CA VAL A 413 -13.48 30.29 12.67
C VAL A 413 -13.07 29.67 14.00
N SER A 414 -13.73 30.05 15.08
CA SER A 414 -13.47 29.50 16.42
C SER A 414 -13.74 28.00 16.51
N ARG A 415 -14.87 27.55 15.95
CA ARG A 415 -15.19 26.12 15.85
C ARG A 415 -14.25 25.37 14.93
N ALA A 416 -13.88 25.96 13.78
CA ALA A 416 -12.93 25.37 12.86
C ALA A 416 -11.56 25.11 13.50
N ARG A 417 -11.06 26.04 14.33
CA ARG A 417 -9.80 25.84 15.07
C ARG A 417 -9.89 24.70 16.04
N ARG A 418 -11.00 24.57 16.79
CA ARG A 418 -11.24 23.43 17.68
C ARG A 418 -11.29 22.12 16.91
N ILE A 419 -12.01 22.09 15.79
CA ILE A 419 -12.07 20.92 14.90
C ILE A 419 -10.69 20.53 14.40
N GLN A 420 -9.88 21.48 13.92
CA GLN A 420 -8.51 21.22 13.45
C GLN A 420 -7.65 20.60 14.55
N GLN A 421 -7.72 21.13 15.77
CA GLN A 421 -7.01 20.57 16.92
C GLN A 421 -7.53 19.17 17.25
N PHE A 422 -8.83 18.96 17.23
CA PHE A 422 -9.46 17.69 17.58
C PHE A 422 -9.28 16.59 16.52
N LEU A 423 -8.99 16.95 15.28
CA LEU A 423 -8.59 15.99 14.23
C LEU A 423 -7.22 15.37 14.50
N SER A 424 -6.35 16.04 15.27
CA SER A 424 -5.12 15.44 15.75
C SER A 424 -5.41 14.34 16.78
N GLN A 425 -4.57 13.33 16.81
CA GLN A 425 -4.73 12.16 17.66
C GLN A 425 -3.39 11.56 18.00
N ASN A 426 -3.23 11.09 19.23
CA ASN A 426 -2.05 10.32 19.63
C ASN A 426 -2.02 9.00 18.88
N THR A 427 -0.88 8.72 18.26
CA THR A 427 -0.64 7.47 17.56
C THR A 427 0.25 6.54 18.37
N TYR A 428 0.09 5.24 18.21
CA TYR A 428 0.92 4.23 18.89
C TYR A 428 2.39 4.38 18.50
N MET A 429 2.66 4.68 17.23
CA MET A 429 4.02 4.86 16.72
C MET A 429 4.72 6.09 17.27
N ALA A 430 3.97 7.12 17.64
CA ALA A 430 4.53 8.34 18.22
C ALA A 430 4.85 8.22 19.72
N LYS A 431 4.39 7.18 20.40
CA LYS A 431 4.59 7.00 21.86
C LYS A 431 6.05 7.14 22.28
N LYS A 432 6.99 6.57 21.52
CA LYS A 432 8.42 6.64 21.82
C LYS A 432 9.00 8.07 21.75
N PHE A 433 8.35 8.98 21.04
CA PHE A 433 8.77 10.38 20.91
C PHE A 433 8.01 11.30 21.84
N THR A 434 6.74 11.03 22.07
CA THR A 434 5.83 11.88 22.84
C THR A 434 5.69 11.43 24.30
N GLY A 435 5.98 10.17 24.60
CA GLY A 435 5.71 9.54 25.90
C GLY A 435 4.23 9.31 26.20
N VAL A 436 3.33 9.62 25.26
CA VAL A 436 1.88 9.48 25.40
C VAL A 436 1.40 8.23 24.66
N GLU A 437 0.51 7.47 25.31
CA GLU A 437 -0.10 6.29 24.66
C GLU A 437 -0.91 6.69 23.43
N GLY A 438 -0.88 5.81 22.41
CA GLY A 438 -1.78 5.93 21.28
C GLY A 438 -3.24 5.71 21.70
N SER A 439 -4.15 6.27 20.93
CA SER A 439 -5.58 6.12 21.15
C SER A 439 -6.29 5.55 19.91
N THR A 440 -7.21 4.63 20.13
CA THR A 440 -8.19 4.18 19.14
C THR A 440 -9.54 4.74 19.54
N VAL A 441 -10.20 5.47 18.64
CA VAL A 441 -11.51 6.06 18.91
C VAL A 441 -12.55 5.33 18.04
N PRO A 442 -13.54 4.67 18.65
CA PRO A 442 -14.62 4.05 17.89
C PRO A 442 -15.35 5.07 17.01
N LEU A 443 -15.77 4.66 15.84
CA LEU A 443 -16.43 5.53 14.86
C LEU A 443 -17.64 6.26 15.48
N ARG A 444 -18.44 5.56 16.28
CA ARG A 444 -19.59 6.13 16.95
C ARG A 444 -19.20 7.31 17.85
N ASP A 445 -18.16 7.12 18.66
CA ASP A 445 -17.68 8.17 19.57
C ASP A 445 -17.10 9.35 18.80
N THR A 446 -16.46 9.09 17.66
CA THR A 446 -15.98 10.13 16.75
C THR A 446 -17.14 10.96 16.19
N ILE A 447 -18.20 10.32 15.70
CA ILE A 447 -19.37 11.00 15.15
C ILE A 447 -20.05 11.86 16.25
N GLU A 448 -20.32 11.29 17.43
CA GLU A 448 -20.94 11.98 18.55
C GLU A 448 -20.09 13.17 19.03
N SER A 449 -18.75 12.99 19.09
CA SER A 449 -17.82 14.04 19.52
C SER A 449 -17.82 15.24 18.56
N PHE A 450 -17.70 15.00 17.26
CA PHE A 450 -17.71 16.08 16.27
C PHE A 450 -19.07 16.75 16.15
N ASP A 451 -20.16 15.99 16.29
CA ASP A 451 -21.50 16.57 16.29
C ASP A 451 -21.69 17.57 17.43
N ALA A 452 -21.21 17.25 18.63
CA ALA A 452 -21.24 18.16 19.77
C ALA A 452 -20.44 19.46 19.51
N ILE A 453 -19.26 19.34 18.89
CA ILE A 453 -18.45 20.53 18.55
C ILE A 453 -19.16 21.38 17.49
N VAL A 454 -19.74 20.77 16.46
CA VAL A 454 -20.46 21.47 15.39
C VAL A 454 -21.69 22.20 15.94
N ARG A 455 -22.42 21.61 16.87
CA ARG A 455 -23.58 22.25 17.52
C ARG A 455 -23.20 23.43 18.43
N GLY A 456 -21.95 23.51 18.86
CA GLY A 456 -21.43 24.56 19.70
C GLY A 456 -21.45 24.22 21.20
N ASP A 457 -21.70 22.96 21.56
CA ASP A 457 -21.74 22.52 22.98
C ASP A 457 -20.39 22.78 23.69
N PHE A 458 -19.31 22.89 22.92
CA PHE A 458 -17.94 23.11 23.41
C PHE A 458 -17.34 24.47 23.05
N ASP A 459 -18.16 25.46 22.66
CA ASP A 459 -17.68 26.80 22.29
C ASP A 459 -16.99 27.53 23.48
N HIS A 460 -17.26 27.13 24.71
CA HIS A 460 -16.67 27.67 25.93
C HIS A 460 -15.30 27.04 26.28
N VAL A 461 -14.91 25.97 25.65
CA VAL A 461 -13.69 25.22 25.93
C VAL A 461 -12.52 25.80 25.12
N ALA A 462 -11.36 25.97 25.76
CA ALA A 462 -10.17 26.48 25.07
C ALA A 462 -9.67 25.50 23.98
N GLU A 463 -9.17 26.04 22.87
CA GLU A 463 -8.68 25.26 21.72
C GLU A 463 -7.62 24.23 22.09
N GLN A 464 -6.74 24.56 23.04
CA GLN A 464 -5.65 23.69 23.53
C GLN A 464 -6.14 22.38 24.13
N ALA A 465 -7.36 22.34 24.67
CA ALA A 465 -7.93 21.12 25.23
C ALA A 465 -8.23 20.05 24.18
N PHE A 466 -8.37 20.43 22.91
CA PHE A 466 -8.68 19.53 21.80
C PHE A 466 -7.46 18.89 21.14
N PHE A 467 -6.26 19.34 21.51
CA PHE A 467 -5.02 18.89 20.85
C PHE A 467 -4.60 17.50 21.33
N ASN A 468 -4.35 16.58 20.40
CA ASN A 468 -3.84 15.22 20.63
C ASN A 468 -4.60 14.45 21.72
N VAL A 469 -5.91 14.38 21.58
CA VAL A 469 -6.79 13.64 22.47
C VAL A 469 -7.58 12.56 21.71
N GLY A 470 -8.13 11.61 22.41
CA GLY A 470 -9.04 10.61 21.88
C GLY A 470 -10.47 11.16 21.70
N PRO A 471 -11.48 10.57 22.36
CA PRO A 471 -12.87 11.06 22.31
C PRO A 471 -13.06 12.39 23.01
N ILE A 472 -14.29 12.95 22.91
CA ILE A 472 -14.62 14.25 23.51
C ILE A 472 -14.49 14.27 25.05
N THR A 473 -14.64 13.12 25.70
CA THR A 473 -14.43 12.97 27.13
C THR A 473 -13.01 13.32 27.59
N ASP A 474 -12.02 13.09 26.74
CA ASP A 474 -10.62 13.47 27.00
C ASP A 474 -10.45 14.99 26.92
N VAL A 475 -11.22 15.67 26.06
CA VAL A 475 -11.25 17.14 26.01
C VAL A 475 -11.76 17.71 27.31
N GLU A 476 -12.85 17.16 27.85
CA GLU A 476 -13.43 17.58 29.14
C GLU A 476 -12.44 17.40 30.30
N ALA A 477 -11.77 16.24 30.35
CA ALA A 477 -10.76 15.94 31.35
C ALA A 477 -9.56 16.90 31.25
N LYS A 478 -9.07 17.14 30.06
CA LYS A 478 -7.94 18.05 29.79
C LYS A 478 -8.30 19.51 30.09
N TRP A 479 -9.55 19.91 29.77
CA TRP A 479 -10.04 21.24 30.10
C TRP A 479 -10.12 21.47 31.61
N ALA A 480 -10.64 20.50 32.35
CA ALA A 480 -10.69 20.55 33.81
C ALA A 480 -9.30 20.65 34.45
N GLN A 481 -8.29 20.02 33.87
CA GLN A 481 -6.91 20.14 34.29
C GLN A 481 -6.34 21.54 34.02
N LEU A 482 -6.52 22.06 32.80
CA LEU A 482 -6.04 23.39 32.39
C LEU A 482 -6.66 24.52 33.28
N GLN A 483 -7.91 24.36 33.68
CA GLN A 483 -8.55 25.29 34.61
C GLN A 483 -7.94 25.27 35.98
N LYS A 484 -7.47 24.11 36.48
CA LYS A 484 -6.80 24.00 37.79
C LYS A 484 -5.37 24.57 37.76
N GLU A 485 -4.67 24.50 36.61
CA GLU A 485 -3.32 25.03 36.47
C GLU A 485 -3.30 26.55 36.32
N ASN A 486 -4.36 27.15 35.80
CA ASN A 486 -4.50 28.59 35.55
C ASN A 486 -5.27 29.35 36.66
N GLY A 487 -5.81 28.70 37.65
CA GLY A 487 -6.50 29.25 38.83
C GLY A 487 -5.65 29.09 40.09
#